data_5e409be825045b3a45d63f64858c269d
#
_entry.id   5e409be825045b3a45d63f64858c269d
#
_cell.length_a   1.000
_cell.length_b   1.000
_cell.length_c   1.000
_cell.angle_alpha   90.00
_cell.angle_beta   90.00
_cell.angle_gamma   90.00
#
_symmetry.space_group_name_H-M   'P 1'
#
loop_
_entity.id
_entity.type
_entity.pdbx_description
1 polymer ?
#
loop_
_entity_poly.entity_id
_entity_poly.type
_entity_poly.pdbx_seq_one_letter_code
_entity_poly.pdbx_strand_id
1 'polypeptide(L)'
;MPLNRDVLWYKDAIIYQVHVRTFYDSNGDGIGDFQGLEEKLDYLQELGISAIWLMPFFPSPLRDDGYDIADYSAVHSSYGTLEDFRKLLRSAHDRGIRVIIEMVLNHTSDQHPWFQESRSSQDNPRRDWYVWSDTDTRYKGTRIIFLDTETSNWAWDPISKSYYWHRFFSHQPDLNYDNPAVREEMWNVMKFWLEMGVDAFRLDAVPYLVEREGTNCENLPETHEILKELRRKLDANFPGRMLLAEANQWPADLRPYFGEGDEFNMAFHFPLMPRMFMGLKLEDRKPITEILQQTPEIPSSCQWSLFLRNHDELTLEMVTDVERDYMYDVYAESKTMRLNLGIRRRLAPLLDNDRRRIELMNGMLMSLPGTPIIYYGDEIGMGDNINLGDRNGVRTPMQWSGEWNGGFSTTDPEFLYAPLIQNPVYGYPAVNVLSQRESEHSLFNWMRSIITVRGSTGVFGRGSIEFLYPANHRILAYVRRLGEEAVLVVNNLSSTAQAVELDLRRYKGNVLIEMFGKNMFPRVGDLPYLLTMGPYQFYWFRLRRV
;
A
#
# COMPACT_ATOMS: atom_id res chain seq x y z
N MET A 1 -10.70 0.52 22.32
CA MET A 1 -12.12 0.91 22.08
C MET A 1 -12.73 -0.15 21.18
N PRO A 2 -14.00 -0.57 21.36
CA PRO A 2 -14.60 -1.53 20.46
C PRO A 2 -14.61 -0.98 19.01
N LEU A 3 -14.54 -1.89 18.03
CA LEU A 3 -14.58 -1.54 16.62
C LEU A 3 -15.80 -0.66 16.30
N ASN A 4 -15.56 0.43 15.58
CA ASN A 4 -16.63 1.28 15.05
C ASN A 4 -17.52 0.45 14.09
N ARG A 5 -18.84 0.59 14.20
CA ARG A 5 -19.82 -0.09 13.31
C ARG A 5 -20.02 0.62 11.97
N ASP A 6 -19.28 1.69 11.70
CA ASP A 6 -19.35 2.39 10.41
C ASP A 6 -18.93 1.46 9.26
N VAL A 7 -19.81 1.24 8.32
CA VAL A 7 -19.56 0.41 7.14
C VAL A 7 -18.57 1.06 6.16
N LEU A 8 -18.36 2.38 6.28
CA LEU A 8 -17.38 3.14 5.49
C LEU A 8 -16.09 3.43 6.28
N TRP A 9 -15.80 2.64 7.31
CA TRP A 9 -14.64 2.82 8.19
C TRP A 9 -13.32 3.03 7.45
N TYR A 10 -13.15 2.39 6.30
CA TYR A 10 -11.94 2.45 5.48
C TYR A 10 -11.67 3.86 4.91
N LYS A 11 -12.67 4.74 4.85
CA LYS A 11 -12.47 6.12 4.37
C LYS A 11 -11.67 6.97 5.35
N ASP A 12 -11.83 6.72 6.63
CA ASP A 12 -11.15 7.47 7.71
C ASP A 12 -9.97 6.70 8.31
N ALA A 13 -9.73 5.46 7.84
CA ALA A 13 -8.68 4.61 8.37
C ALA A 13 -7.27 5.19 8.16
N ILE A 14 -6.37 4.80 9.05
CA ILE A 14 -4.92 4.83 8.86
C ILE A 14 -4.49 3.37 8.81
N ILE A 15 -4.04 2.91 7.65
CA ILE A 15 -3.65 1.52 7.43
C ILE A 15 -2.14 1.41 7.61
N TYR A 16 -1.70 0.38 8.33
CA TYR A 16 -0.29 0.07 8.53
C TYR A 16 0.02 -1.27 7.87
N GLN A 17 0.87 -1.25 6.85
CA GLN A 17 1.31 -2.45 6.16
C GLN A 17 2.47 -3.09 6.91
N VAL A 18 2.33 -4.38 7.24
CA VAL A 18 3.32 -5.13 7.99
C VAL A 18 3.50 -6.54 7.42
N HIS A 19 4.75 -6.97 7.34
CA HIS A 19 5.10 -8.35 7.08
C HIS A 19 5.37 -9.05 8.41
N VAL A 20 4.67 -10.14 8.72
CA VAL A 20 4.76 -10.84 10.01
C VAL A 20 6.22 -11.19 10.33
N ARG A 21 6.93 -11.82 9.39
CA ARG A 21 8.33 -12.26 9.59
C ARG A 21 9.32 -11.13 9.89
N THR A 22 8.96 -9.87 9.56
CA THR A 22 9.87 -8.73 9.71
C THR A 22 9.65 -7.95 10.98
N PHE A 23 8.54 -8.18 11.69
CA PHE A 23 8.09 -7.23 12.70
C PHE A 23 8.66 -7.50 14.08
N TYR A 24 8.45 -8.70 14.63
CA TYR A 24 9.04 -9.09 15.91
C TYR A 24 9.04 -10.60 16.06
N ASP A 25 10.18 -11.15 16.45
CA ASP A 25 10.41 -12.56 16.73
C ASP A 25 10.23 -12.82 18.23
N SER A 26 9.17 -13.49 18.62
CA SER A 26 8.85 -13.78 20.02
C SER A 26 9.50 -15.04 20.55
N ASN A 27 9.84 -15.99 19.67
CA ASN A 27 10.33 -17.32 20.03
C ASN A 27 11.86 -17.49 19.90
N GLY A 28 12.54 -16.51 19.27
CA GLY A 28 13.99 -16.50 19.12
C GLY A 28 14.52 -17.40 17.99
N ASP A 29 13.73 -17.66 16.96
CA ASP A 29 14.16 -18.46 15.80
C ASP A 29 14.70 -17.63 14.62
N GLY A 30 14.67 -16.30 14.75
CA GLY A 30 15.17 -15.36 13.74
C GLY A 30 14.12 -14.89 12.74
N ILE A 31 12.85 -15.30 12.92
CA ILE A 31 11.73 -14.99 12.05
C ILE A 31 10.61 -14.38 12.91
N GLY A 32 10.06 -13.26 12.49
CA GLY A 32 8.89 -12.68 13.18
C GLY A 32 7.66 -13.59 13.08
N ASP A 33 6.82 -13.53 14.10
CA ASP A 33 5.65 -14.39 14.25
C ASP A 33 4.40 -13.65 14.74
N PHE A 34 3.25 -14.33 14.77
CA PHE A 34 1.98 -13.73 15.18
C PHE A 34 1.96 -13.34 16.66
N GLN A 35 2.61 -14.10 17.52
CA GLN A 35 2.73 -13.73 18.92
C GLN A 35 3.56 -12.45 19.06
N GLY A 36 4.65 -12.35 18.32
CA GLY A 36 5.47 -11.15 18.29
C GLY A 36 4.72 -9.92 17.77
N LEU A 37 3.93 -10.09 16.71
CA LEU A 37 3.08 -9.01 16.22
C LEU A 37 2.01 -8.62 17.26
N GLU A 38 1.41 -9.60 17.96
CA GLU A 38 0.44 -9.33 19.03
C GLU A 38 1.07 -8.50 20.16
N GLU A 39 2.30 -8.81 20.57
CA GLU A 39 3.04 -8.06 21.59
C GLU A 39 3.31 -6.59 21.19
N LYS A 40 3.32 -6.29 19.89
CA LYS A 40 3.54 -4.94 19.36
C LYS A 40 2.26 -4.18 18.99
N LEU A 41 1.08 -4.73 19.23
CA LEU A 41 -0.19 -4.04 18.95
C LEU A 41 -0.37 -2.74 19.75
N ASP A 42 0.16 -2.67 20.98
CA ASP A 42 0.11 -1.43 21.77
C ASP A 42 0.94 -0.30 21.14
N TYR A 43 2.05 -0.64 20.47
CA TYR A 43 2.83 0.32 19.68
C TYR A 43 2.01 0.88 18.50
N LEU A 44 1.31 0.02 17.78
CA LEU A 44 0.47 0.43 16.66
C LEU A 44 -0.72 1.28 17.11
N GLN A 45 -1.33 0.93 18.26
CA GLN A 45 -2.39 1.72 18.86
C GLN A 45 -1.87 3.10 19.31
N GLU A 46 -0.68 3.17 19.92
CA GLU A 46 -0.03 4.43 20.31
C GLU A 46 0.26 5.33 19.11
N LEU A 47 0.70 4.75 17.99
CA LEU A 47 0.92 5.47 16.73
C LEU A 47 -0.39 6.04 16.17
N GLY A 48 -1.54 5.45 16.52
CA GLY A 48 -2.86 5.85 16.04
C GLY A 48 -3.35 5.06 14.82
N ILE A 49 -2.80 3.85 14.60
CA ILE A 49 -3.22 2.96 13.54
C ILE A 49 -4.62 2.41 13.81
N SER A 50 -5.47 2.39 12.80
CA SER A 50 -6.84 1.87 12.89
C SER A 50 -7.08 0.59 12.08
N ALA A 51 -6.15 0.23 11.21
CA ALA A 51 -6.15 -1.05 10.51
C ALA A 51 -4.72 -1.51 10.22
N ILE A 52 -4.45 -2.81 10.35
CA ILE A 52 -3.22 -3.44 9.88
C ILE A 52 -3.51 -4.20 8.59
N TRP A 53 -2.59 -4.11 7.64
CA TRP A 53 -2.59 -4.94 6.44
C TRP A 53 -1.42 -5.92 6.54
N LEU A 54 -1.77 -7.20 6.73
CA LEU A 54 -0.82 -8.31 6.81
C LEU A 54 -0.47 -8.80 5.41
N MET A 55 0.81 -8.82 5.10
CA MET A 55 1.31 -9.48 3.89
C MET A 55 1.09 -11.00 3.97
N PRO A 56 1.21 -11.77 2.87
CA PRO A 56 0.89 -13.18 2.85
C PRO A 56 1.59 -13.97 3.98
N PHE A 57 0.82 -14.73 4.72
CA PHE A 57 1.30 -15.55 5.84
C PHE A 57 0.88 -17.02 5.72
N PHE A 58 0.35 -17.40 4.57
CA PHE A 58 -0.06 -18.76 4.24
C PHE A 58 1.15 -19.68 4.04
N PRO A 59 0.99 -21.02 4.17
CA PRO A 59 2.03 -21.96 3.73
C PRO A 59 2.47 -21.67 2.30
N SER A 60 3.77 -21.53 2.13
CA SER A 60 4.40 -21.14 0.87
C SER A 60 5.85 -21.65 0.84
N PRO A 61 6.40 -22.00 -0.33
CA PRO A 61 7.85 -22.17 -0.50
C PRO A 61 8.66 -20.89 -0.32
N LEU A 62 8.01 -19.72 -0.18
CA LEU A 62 8.60 -18.40 -0.01
C LEU A 62 9.54 -17.98 -1.14
N ARG A 63 9.31 -18.48 -2.36
CA ARG A 63 10.08 -18.06 -3.55
C ARG A 63 9.69 -16.67 -4.03
N ASP A 64 8.49 -16.22 -3.70
CA ASP A 64 8.01 -14.84 -3.89
C ASP A 64 7.40 -14.30 -2.59
N ASP A 65 8.13 -14.42 -1.50
CA ASP A 65 7.82 -13.81 -0.20
C ASP A 65 6.41 -14.12 0.35
N GLY A 66 5.86 -15.28 -0.05
CA GLY A 66 4.53 -15.73 0.37
C GLY A 66 3.41 -15.50 -0.67
N TYR A 67 3.67 -14.78 -1.76
CA TYR A 67 2.72 -14.64 -2.87
C TYR A 67 2.57 -15.93 -3.70
N ASP A 68 3.46 -16.90 -3.54
CA ASP A 68 3.39 -18.27 -4.05
C ASP A 68 2.71 -19.19 -3.02
N ILE A 69 1.39 -19.08 -2.88
CA ILE A 69 0.61 -19.77 -1.84
C ILE A 69 0.45 -21.24 -2.17
N ALA A 70 0.77 -22.12 -1.20
CA ALA A 70 0.63 -23.56 -1.30
C ALA A 70 -0.59 -24.13 -0.54
N ASP A 71 -1.16 -23.38 0.41
CA ASP A 71 -2.39 -23.71 1.13
C ASP A 71 -3.05 -22.44 1.65
N TYR A 72 -4.25 -22.14 1.18
CA TYR A 72 -5.00 -20.94 1.58
C TYR A 72 -5.69 -21.04 2.95
N SER A 73 -5.78 -22.22 3.54
CA SER A 73 -6.57 -22.48 4.77
C SER A 73 -5.73 -22.62 6.02
N ALA A 74 -4.43 -22.41 5.91
CA ALA A 74 -3.48 -22.60 6.99
C ALA A 74 -2.55 -21.40 7.17
N VAL A 75 -1.78 -21.40 8.25
CA VAL A 75 -0.72 -20.44 8.56
C VAL A 75 0.62 -21.09 8.29
N HIS A 76 1.57 -20.35 7.74
CA HIS A 76 2.95 -20.82 7.57
C HIS A 76 3.56 -21.13 8.94
N SER A 77 4.19 -22.31 9.08
CA SER A 77 4.66 -22.83 10.37
C SER A 77 5.63 -21.91 11.11
N SER A 78 6.39 -21.09 10.39
CA SER A 78 7.29 -20.09 11.00
C SER A 78 6.55 -18.91 11.63
N TYR A 79 5.29 -18.69 11.32
CA TYR A 79 4.51 -17.55 11.84
C TYR A 79 3.58 -17.94 12.98
N GLY A 80 3.46 -19.23 13.27
CA GLY A 80 2.61 -19.77 14.31
C GLY A 80 1.48 -20.66 13.77
N THR A 81 0.34 -20.65 14.45
CA THR A 81 -0.83 -21.49 14.17
C THR A 81 -2.05 -20.66 13.82
N LEU A 82 -3.13 -21.31 13.36
CA LEU A 82 -4.44 -20.67 13.20
C LEU A 82 -4.97 -20.08 14.52
N GLU A 83 -4.64 -20.70 15.67
CA GLU A 83 -5.08 -20.17 16.97
C GLU A 83 -4.28 -18.91 17.35
N ASP A 84 -3.00 -18.84 17.02
CA ASP A 84 -2.20 -17.62 17.20
C ASP A 84 -2.74 -16.48 16.35
N PHE A 85 -3.14 -16.77 15.10
CA PHE A 85 -3.81 -15.78 14.25
C PHE A 85 -5.16 -15.32 14.85
N ARG A 86 -5.99 -16.25 15.35
CA ARG A 86 -7.26 -15.88 16.02
C ARG A 86 -7.03 -15.01 17.24
N LYS A 87 -5.98 -15.30 18.00
CA LYS A 87 -5.60 -14.51 19.18
C LYS A 87 -5.17 -13.10 18.77
N LEU A 88 -4.29 -12.98 17.78
CA LEU A 88 -3.89 -11.69 17.20
C LEU A 88 -5.11 -10.89 16.73
N LEU A 89 -6.04 -11.53 16.01
CA LEU A 89 -7.25 -10.89 15.49
C LEU A 89 -8.13 -10.32 16.61
N ARG A 90 -8.38 -11.11 17.67
CA ARG A 90 -9.13 -10.66 18.86
C ARG A 90 -8.40 -9.49 19.54
N SER A 91 -7.10 -9.62 19.77
CA SER A 91 -6.29 -8.60 20.42
C SER A 91 -6.23 -7.28 19.64
N ALA A 92 -6.21 -7.34 18.30
CA ALA A 92 -6.31 -6.18 17.43
C ALA A 92 -7.69 -5.50 17.55
N HIS A 93 -8.77 -6.30 17.48
CA HIS A 93 -10.14 -5.80 17.61
C HIS A 93 -10.41 -5.15 18.98
N ASP A 94 -9.88 -5.70 20.06
CA ASP A 94 -9.99 -5.12 21.41
C ASP A 94 -9.34 -3.73 21.51
N ARG A 95 -8.34 -3.47 20.66
CA ARG A 95 -7.67 -2.17 20.53
C ARG A 95 -8.31 -1.23 19.50
N GLY A 96 -9.38 -1.67 18.85
CA GLY A 96 -10.04 -0.92 17.78
C GLY A 96 -9.28 -0.96 16.45
N ILE A 97 -8.36 -1.90 16.27
CA ILE A 97 -7.57 -2.10 15.05
C ILE A 97 -8.21 -3.20 14.21
N ARG A 98 -8.54 -2.91 12.95
CA ARG A 98 -9.05 -3.88 11.98
C ARG A 98 -7.91 -4.64 11.33
N VAL A 99 -8.22 -5.82 10.80
CA VAL A 99 -7.23 -6.68 10.14
C VAL A 99 -7.61 -6.90 8.68
N ILE A 100 -6.72 -6.50 7.79
CA ILE A 100 -6.77 -6.73 6.35
C ILE A 100 -5.75 -7.81 6.05
N ILE A 101 -6.13 -8.85 5.32
CA ILE A 101 -5.19 -9.88 4.87
C ILE A 101 -5.08 -9.90 3.36
N GLU A 102 -3.96 -10.44 2.87
CA GLU A 102 -3.76 -10.69 1.45
C GLU A 102 -4.67 -11.82 0.96
N MET A 103 -5.07 -11.73 -0.30
CA MET A 103 -5.69 -12.83 -1.03
C MET A 103 -5.19 -12.81 -2.47
N VAL A 104 -4.35 -13.76 -2.80
CA VAL A 104 -3.82 -13.95 -4.15
C VAL A 104 -4.83 -14.77 -4.95
N LEU A 105 -5.63 -14.11 -5.77
CA LEU A 105 -6.67 -14.78 -6.56
C LEU A 105 -6.13 -15.30 -7.89
N ASN A 106 -5.13 -14.64 -8.49
CA ASN A 106 -4.69 -14.89 -9.85
C ASN A 106 -4.00 -16.24 -10.02
N HIS A 107 -3.20 -16.66 -9.06
CA HIS A 107 -2.32 -17.83 -9.18
C HIS A 107 -2.12 -18.53 -7.84
N THR A 108 -1.53 -19.71 -7.89
CA THR A 108 -1.03 -20.43 -6.70
C THR A 108 0.46 -20.71 -6.84
N SER A 109 1.09 -21.23 -5.79
CA SER A 109 2.37 -21.91 -5.93
C SER A 109 2.24 -23.14 -6.86
N ASP A 110 3.30 -23.46 -7.57
CA ASP A 110 3.42 -24.76 -8.26
C ASP A 110 3.42 -25.95 -7.28
N GLN A 111 3.63 -25.70 -5.98
CA GLN A 111 3.54 -26.70 -4.92
C GLN A 111 2.12 -26.85 -4.33
N HIS A 112 1.17 -26.03 -4.76
CA HIS A 112 -0.21 -26.15 -4.31
C HIS A 112 -0.81 -27.50 -4.72
N PRO A 113 -1.54 -28.23 -3.84
CA PRO A 113 -2.16 -29.51 -4.17
C PRO A 113 -3.03 -29.47 -5.43
N TRP A 114 -3.75 -28.35 -5.67
CA TRP A 114 -4.57 -28.20 -6.87
C TRP A 114 -3.73 -28.24 -8.14
N PHE A 115 -2.56 -27.60 -8.17
CA PHE A 115 -1.67 -27.64 -9.33
C PHE A 115 -1.02 -29.01 -9.49
N GLN A 116 -0.60 -29.64 -8.39
CA GLN A 116 -0.01 -30.98 -8.43
C GLN A 116 -1.01 -32.03 -8.96
N GLU A 117 -2.28 -31.94 -8.60
CA GLU A 117 -3.34 -32.76 -9.17
C GLU A 117 -3.58 -32.42 -10.65
N SER A 118 -3.73 -31.12 -10.98
CA SER A 118 -3.97 -30.63 -12.34
C SER A 118 -2.91 -31.11 -13.34
N ARG A 119 -1.64 -31.11 -12.95
CA ARG A 119 -0.51 -31.52 -13.80
C ARG A 119 -0.32 -33.04 -13.89
N SER A 120 -0.93 -33.81 -13.00
CA SER A 120 -0.70 -35.25 -12.89
C SER A 120 -1.20 -36.04 -14.10
N SER A 121 -2.29 -35.59 -14.73
CA SER A 121 -2.88 -36.18 -15.95
C SER A 121 -3.77 -35.16 -16.67
N GLN A 122 -3.86 -35.29 -18.02
CA GLN A 122 -4.81 -34.49 -18.81
C GLN A 122 -6.27 -34.84 -18.51
N ASP A 123 -6.55 -36.04 -17.97
CA ASP A 123 -7.89 -36.49 -17.57
C ASP A 123 -8.21 -36.21 -16.09
N ASN A 124 -7.33 -35.55 -15.35
CA ASN A 124 -7.58 -35.22 -13.93
C ASN A 124 -8.76 -34.25 -13.82
N PRO A 125 -9.70 -34.45 -12.87
CA PRO A 125 -10.85 -33.54 -12.65
C PRO A 125 -10.46 -32.09 -12.39
N ARG A 126 -9.22 -31.84 -11.90
CA ARG A 126 -8.68 -30.49 -11.68
C ARG A 126 -7.82 -29.98 -12.82
N ARG A 127 -7.75 -30.71 -13.95
CA ARG A 127 -6.95 -30.27 -15.10
C ARG A 127 -7.30 -28.84 -15.49
N ASP A 128 -8.57 -28.53 -15.59
CA ASP A 128 -9.12 -27.25 -16.02
C ASP A 128 -9.19 -26.18 -14.89
N TRP A 129 -8.54 -26.45 -13.77
CA TRP A 129 -8.39 -25.45 -12.71
C TRP A 129 -7.29 -24.43 -13.01
N TYR A 130 -6.39 -24.76 -13.94
CA TYR A 130 -5.31 -23.90 -14.41
C TYR A 130 -5.38 -23.74 -15.93
N VAL A 131 -4.70 -22.74 -16.45
CA VAL A 131 -4.71 -22.43 -17.88
C VAL A 131 -3.62 -23.22 -18.58
N TRP A 132 -4.02 -24.19 -19.41
CA TRP A 132 -3.14 -25.09 -20.12
C TRP A 132 -3.22 -24.91 -21.64
N SER A 133 -2.15 -25.27 -22.36
CA SER A 133 -2.07 -25.28 -23.83
C SER A 133 -1.09 -26.35 -24.33
N ASP A 134 -1.35 -26.87 -25.52
CA ASP A 134 -0.39 -27.74 -26.19
C ASP A 134 0.76 -26.95 -26.83
N THR A 135 0.64 -25.63 -26.94
CA THR A 135 1.64 -24.74 -27.52
C THR A 135 1.85 -23.51 -26.63
N ASP A 136 3.02 -22.89 -26.77
CA ASP A 136 3.37 -21.62 -26.13
C ASP A 136 3.01 -20.38 -26.97
N THR A 137 2.13 -20.56 -27.97
CA THR A 137 1.85 -19.50 -28.96
C THR A 137 0.51 -18.78 -28.75
N ARG A 138 -0.28 -19.20 -27.79
CA ARG A 138 -1.54 -18.51 -27.41
C ARG A 138 -1.26 -17.19 -26.69
N TYR A 139 -2.23 -16.29 -26.76
CA TYR A 139 -2.22 -14.98 -26.08
C TYR A 139 -1.01 -14.11 -26.46
N LYS A 140 -0.66 -14.14 -27.76
CA LYS A 140 0.43 -13.31 -28.31
C LYS A 140 0.15 -11.83 -28.08
N GLY A 141 1.17 -11.10 -27.66
CA GLY A 141 1.05 -9.67 -27.37
C GLY A 141 0.78 -9.36 -25.91
N THR A 142 0.55 -10.38 -25.06
CA THR A 142 0.50 -10.19 -23.62
C THR A 142 1.89 -9.86 -23.09
N ARG A 143 2.03 -8.73 -22.40
CA ARG A 143 3.33 -8.30 -21.86
C ARG A 143 3.82 -9.23 -20.75
N ILE A 144 5.12 -9.34 -20.59
CA ILE A 144 5.76 -9.99 -19.45
C ILE A 144 5.88 -8.95 -18.34
N ILE A 145 5.49 -9.30 -17.13
CA ILE A 145 5.53 -8.37 -15.97
C ILE A 145 6.91 -8.37 -15.33
N PHE A 146 7.47 -9.54 -15.04
CA PHE A 146 8.80 -9.65 -14.42
C PHE A 146 9.91 -9.77 -15.47
N LEU A 147 10.19 -8.66 -16.14
CA LEU A 147 11.12 -8.57 -17.28
C LEU A 147 12.56 -9.00 -16.94
N ASP A 148 12.97 -8.87 -15.68
CA ASP A 148 14.33 -9.20 -15.25
C ASP A 148 14.55 -10.71 -15.03
N THR A 149 13.47 -11.50 -14.97
CA THR A 149 13.52 -12.93 -14.63
C THR A 149 12.82 -13.83 -15.63
N GLU A 150 11.72 -13.38 -16.24
CA GLU A 150 10.88 -14.21 -17.11
C GLU A 150 11.05 -13.81 -18.60
N THR A 151 11.01 -14.80 -19.47
CA THR A 151 11.13 -14.61 -20.94
C THR A 151 9.88 -15.00 -21.70
N SER A 152 8.91 -15.62 -21.04
CA SER A 152 7.62 -16.06 -21.57
C SER A 152 6.57 -16.07 -20.47
N ASN A 153 5.29 -15.96 -20.84
CA ASN A 153 4.16 -16.23 -19.94
C ASN A 153 3.73 -17.71 -19.99
N TRP A 154 4.42 -18.56 -20.76
CA TRP A 154 4.19 -20.01 -20.84
C TRP A 154 5.40 -20.78 -20.34
N ALA A 155 5.15 -21.77 -19.48
CA ALA A 155 6.17 -22.69 -19.00
C ALA A 155 5.81 -24.14 -19.35
N TRP A 156 6.81 -24.90 -19.81
CA TRP A 156 6.63 -26.32 -20.15
C TRP A 156 6.59 -27.18 -18.88
N ASP A 157 5.56 -28.01 -18.78
CA ASP A 157 5.48 -29.03 -17.74
C ASP A 157 5.80 -30.43 -18.31
N PRO A 158 6.92 -31.04 -17.87
CA PRO A 158 7.33 -32.35 -18.39
C PRO A 158 6.46 -33.51 -17.92
N ILE A 159 5.69 -33.35 -16.84
CA ILE A 159 4.80 -34.38 -16.30
C ILE A 159 3.55 -34.49 -17.19
N SER A 160 2.84 -33.41 -17.39
CA SER A 160 1.64 -33.37 -18.23
C SER A 160 1.92 -33.26 -19.70
N LYS A 161 3.17 -32.95 -20.09
CA LYS A 161 3.61 -32.71 -21.48
C LYS A 161 2.78 -31.62 -22.14
N SER A 162 2.54 -30.53 -21.43
CA SER A 162 1.77 -29.37 -21.87
C SER A 162 2.41 -28.09 -21.32
N TYR A 163 2.03 -26.94 -21.87
CA TYR A 163 2.39 -25.65 -21.33
C TYR A 163 1.31 -25.17 -20.37
N TYR A 164 1.71 -24.55 -19.25
CA TYR A 164 0.81 -23.80 -18.39
C TYR A 164 1.10 -22.31 -18.45
N TRP A 165 0.07 -21.53 -18.28
CA TRP A 165 0.14 -20.08 -18.24
C TRP A 165 0.58 -19.58 -16.87
N HIS A 166 1.41 -18.56 -16.85
CA HIS A 166 1.77 -17.81 -15.65
C HIS A 166 1.98 -16.35 -16.01
N ARG A 167 1.38 -15.47 -15.25
CA ARG A 167 1.48 -14.04 -15.49
C ARG A 167 2.68 -13.42 -14.79
N PHE A 168 3.09 -14.04 -13.70
CA PHE A 168 4.20 -13.64 -12.83
C PHE A 168 5.35 -14.64 -12.97
N PHE A 169 5.90 -15.16 -11.90
CA PHE A 169 6.97 -16.16 -12.02
C PHE A 169 6.47 -17.49 -12.57
N SER A 170 7.35 -18.22 -13.24
CA SER A 170 7.04 -19.55 -13.78
C SER A 170 6.65 -20.58 -12.71
N HIS A 171 6.95 -20.34 -11.45
CA HIS A 171 6.49 -21.17 -10.32
C HIS A 171 5.14 -20.72 -9.72
N GLN A 172 4.46 -19.80 -10.36
CA GLN A 172 3.14 -19.28 -9.98
C GLN A 172 2.13 -19.50 -11.11
N PRO A 173 1.66 -20.76 -11.33
CA PRO A 173 0.68 -21.05 -12.37
C PRO A 173 -0.65 -20.35 -12.12
N ASP A 174 -1.22 -19.75 -13.17
CA ASP A 174 -2.47 -19.00 -13.10
C ASP A 174 -3.69 -19.91 -13.02
N LEU A 175 -4.62 -19.55 -12.15
CA LEU A 175 -5.91 -20.21 -12.00
C LEU A 175 -6.83 -19.88 -13.19
N ASN A 176 -7.62 -20.86 -13.61
CA ASN A 176 -8.59 -20.70 -14.70
C ASN A 176 -9.94 -20.21 -14.18
N TYR A 177 -10.18 -18.92 -14.24
CA TYR A 177 -11.45 -18.30 -13.78
C TYR A 177 -12.64 -18.54 -14.73
N ASP A 178 -12.44 -19.11 -15.92
CA ASP A 178 -13.54 -19.60 -16.74
C ASP A 178 -14.21 -20.83 -16.09
N ASN A 179 -13.48 -21.55 -15.25
CA ASN A 179 -14.01 -22.67 -14.50
C ASN A 179 -14.81 -22.19 -13.26
N PRO A 180 -16.13 -22.42 -13.19
CA PRO A 180 -16.93 -22.00 -12.04
C PRO A 180 -16.53 -22.67 -10.72
N ALA A 181 -15.92 -23.87 -10.76
CA ALA A 181 -15.44 -24.55 -9.55
C ALA A 181 -14.26 -23.78 -8.90
N VAL A 182 -13.39 -23.18 -9.71
CA VAL A 182 -12.30 -22.30 -9.21
C VAL A 182 -12.89 -21.07 -8.51
N ARG A 183 -13.87 -20.39 -9.13
CA ARG A 183 -14.53 -19.22 -8.54
C ARG A 183 -15.23 -19.55 -7.22
N GLU A 184 -15.91 -20.69 -7.14
CA GLU A 184 -16.58 -21.12 -5.92
C GLU A 184 -15.57 -21.49 -4.82
N GLU A 185 -14.47 -22.17 -5.17
CA GLU A 185 -13.46 -22.55 -4.20
C GLU A 185 -12.72 -21.33 -3.64
N MET A 186 -12.39 -20.35 -4.49
CA MET A 186 -11.79 -19.09 -4.01
C MET A 186 -12.75 -18.32 -3.11
N TRP A 187 -14.06 -18.36 -3.37
CA TRP A 187 -15.05 -17.82 -2.43
C TRP A 187 -15.05 -18.58 -1.10
N ASN A 188 -14.97 -19.90 -1.11
CA ASN A 188 -14.90 -20.72 0.10
C ASN A 188 -13.65 -20.38 0.94
N VAL A 189 -12.52 -20.19 0.29
CA VAL A 189 -11.28 -19.71 0.94
C VAL A 189 -11.51 -18.36 1.62
N MET A 190 -12.06 -17.38 0.92
CA MET A 190 -12.35 -16.06 1.52
C MET A 190 -13.34 -16.17 2.67
N LYS A 191 -14.39 -16.97 2.51
CA LYS A 191 -15.41 -17.21 3.53
C LYS A 191 -14.80 -17.78 4.82
N PHE A 192 -13.85 -18.72 4.71
CA PHE A 192 -13.14 -19.28 5.86
C PHE A 192 -12.50 -18.20 6.74
N TRP A 193 -11.81 -17.24 6.13
CA TRP A 193 -11.17 -16.12 6.86
C TRP A 193 -12.18 -15.10 7.37
N LEU A 194 -13.25 -14.84 6.61
CA LEU A 194 -14.34 -13.95 7.05
C LEU A 194 -15.09 -14.49 8.26
N GLU A 195 -15.36 -15.81 8.30
CA GLU A 195 -15.97 -16.48 9.45
C GLU A 195 -15.06 -16.43 10.68
N MET A 196 -13.75 -16.38 10.50
CA MET A 196 -12.79 -16.18 11.58
C MET A 196 -12.80 -14.75 12.13
N GLY A 197 -13.30 -13.78 11.37
CA GLY A 197 -13.47 -12.38 11.77
C GLY A 197 -12.60 -11.37 11.03
N VAL A 198 -11.89 -11.75 9.97
CA VAL A 198 -11.10 -10.83 9.12
C VAL A 198 -11.99 -9.70 8.59
N ASP A 199 -11.50 -8.47 8.63
CA ASP A 199 -12.28 -7.27 8.29
C ASP A 199 -12.24 -6.93 6.80
N ALA A 200 -11.17 -7.29 6.12
CA ALA A 200 -10.98 -6.92 4.72
C ALA A 200 -9.94 -7.80 4.02
N PHE A 201 -9.99 -7.79 2.69
CA PHE A 201 -8.96 -8.39 1.84
C PHE A 201 -8.32 -7.34 0.94
N ARG A 202 -7.01 -7.41 0.80
CA ARG A 202 -6.32 -6.84 -0.35
C ARG A 202 -6.21 -7.95 -1.39
N LEU A 203 -6.86 -7.76 -2.54
CA LEU A 203 -6.83 -8.71 -3.63
C LEU A 203 -5.68 -8.38 -4.57
N ASP A 204 -4.73 -9.31 -4.62
CA ASP A 204 -3.54 -9.23 -5.44
C ASP A 204 -3.85 -9.41 -6.92
N ALA A 205 -3.17 -8.66 -7.78
CA ALA A 205 -3.09 -8.91 -9.22
C ALA A 205 -4.44 -9.08 -9.96
N VAL A 206 -5.47 -8.36 -9.53
CA VAL A 206 -6.84 -8.52 -10.07
C VAL A 206 -7.02 -8.23 -11.58
N PRO A 207 -6.19 -7.44 -12.28
CA PRO A 207 -6.35 -7.23 -13.71
C PRO A 207 -6.16 -8.47 -14.59
N TYR A 208 -5.55 -9.52 -14.07
CA TYR A 208 -4.98 -10.63 -14.86
C TYR A 208 -5.77 -11.95 -14.78
N LEU A 209 -6.97 -11.95 -14.18
CA LEU A 209 -7.74 -13.16 -13.87
C LEU A 209 -8.23 -13.95 -15.09
N VAL A 210 -8.27 -13.36 -16.26
CA VAL A 210 -8.86 -13.95 -17.47
C VAL A 210 -7.99 -13.72 -18.69
N GLU A 211 -7.80 -14.75 -19.50
CA GLU A 211 -7.06 -14.73 -20.77
C GLU A 211 -8.01 -14.84 -21.95
N ARG A 212 -7.82 -13.96 -22.96
CA ARG A 212 -8.56 -14.01 -24.23
C ARG A 212 -7.62 -13.80 -25.41
N GLU A 213 -7.77 -14.66 -26.42
CA GLU A 213 -7.00 -14.54 -27.67
C GLU A 213 -7.29 -13.17 -28.33
N GLY A 214 -6.23 -12.54 -28.81
CA GLY A 214 -6.34 -11.23 -29.48
C GLY A 214 -6.49 -10.04 -28.56
N THR A 215 -6.32 -10.23 -27.25
CA THR A 215 -6.30 -9.17 -26.24
C THR A 215 -4.93 -9.09 -25.54
N ASN A 216 -4.76 -8.12 -24.66
CA ASN A 216 -3.59 -8.04 -23.77
C ASN A 216 -3.75 -8.87 -22.49
N CYS A 217 -4.88 -9.55 -22.28
CA CYS A 217 -5.23 -10.30 -21.05
C CYS A 217 -5.19 -9.44 -19.79
N GLU A 218 -5.59 -8.19 -19.88
CA GLU A 218 -5.69 -7.26 -18.74
C GLU A 218 -7.01 -6.49 -18.78
N ASN A 219 -7.62 -6.27 -17.63
CA ASN A 219 -8.85 -5.45 -17.46
C ASN A 219 -10.02 -5.90 -18.37
N LEU A 220 -10.15 -7.20 -18.59
CA LEU A 220 -11.20 -7.72 -19.46
C LEU A 220 -12.59 -7.59 -18.84
N PRO A 221 -13.66 -7.45 -19.63
CA PRO A 221 -15.03 -7.38 -19.10
C PRO A 221 -15.39 -8.56 -18.19
N GLU A 222 -14.93 -9.76 -18.53
CA GLU A 222 -15.15 -10.98 -17.73
C GLU A 222 -14.48 -10.90 -16.36
N THR A 223 -13.31 -10.25 -16.28
CA THR A 223 -12.64 -9.99 -14.99
C THR A 223 -13.55 -9.18 -14.07
N HIS A 224 -14.12 -8.09 -14.58
CA HIS A 224 -15.04 -7.24 -13.82
C HIS A 224 -16.32 -7.99 -13.39
N GLU A 225 -16.88 -8.85 -14.26
CA GLU A 225 -18.05 -9.66 -13.90
C GLU A 225 -17.75 -10.64 -12.75
N ILE A 226 -16.58 -11.29 -12.77
CA ILE A 226 -16.12 -12.17 -11.68
C ILE A 226 -15.96 -11.39 -10.37
N LEU A 227 -15.34 -10.22 -10.42
CA LEU A 227 -15.11 -9.38 -9.24
C LEU A 227 -16.43 -8.84 -8.65
N LYS A 228 -17.39 -8.47 -9.48
CA LYS A 228 -18.74 -8.10 -9.05
C LYS A 228 -19.51 -9.27 -8.44
N GLU A 229 -19.36 -10.48 -8.99
CA GLU A 229 -19.94 -11.68 -8.40
C GLU A 229 -19.39 -11.89 -6.98
N LEU A 230 -18.06 -11.78 -6.83
CA LEU A 230 -17.38 -11.91 -5.54
C LEU A 230 -17.86 -10.86 -4.54
N ARG A 231 -17.94 -9.59 -4.97
CA ARG A 231 -18.42 -8.49 -4.13
C ARG A 231 -19.86 -8.72 -3.68
N ARG A 232 -20.74 -9.16 -4.56
CA ARG A 232 -22.13 -9.48 -4.23
C ARG A 232 -22.24 -10.58 -3.18
N LYS A 233 -21.43 -11.65 -3.29
CA LYS A 233 -21.36 -12.71 -2.27
C LYS A 233 -20.89 -12.17 -0.93
N LEU A 234 -19.87 -11.29 -0.94
CA LEU A 234 -19.33 -10.65 0.26
C LEU A 234 -20.39 -9.81 0.97
N ASP A 235 -21.02 -8.89 0.27
CA ASP A 235 -22.01 -7.97 0.84
C ASP A 235 -23.23 -8.70 1.39
N ALA A 236 -23.67 -9.78 0.72
CA ALA A 236 -24.83 -10.58 1.14
C ALA A 236 -24.56 -11.37 2.43
N ASN A 237 -23.35 -11.83 2.67
CA ASN A 237 -23.02 -12.72 3.79
C ASN A 237 -22.25 -12.03 4.92
N PHE A 238 -21.46 -11.00 4.60
CA PHE A 238 -20.55 -10.33 5.54
C PHE A 238 -20.60 -8.81 5.37
N PRO A 239 -21.71 -8.15 5.71
CA PRO A 239 -21.85 -6.71 5.51
C PRO A 239 -20.79 -5.92 6.31
N GLY A 240 -20.27 -4.85 5.70
CA GLY A 240 -19.25 -3.98 6.30
C GLY A 240 -17.81 -4.49 6.16
N ARG A 241 -17.58 -5.60 5.46
CA ARG A 241 -16.25 -6.02 5.04
C ARG A 241 -15.82 -5.24 3.80
N MET A 242 -14.51 -5.13 3.58
CA MET A 242 -13.96 -4.28 2.53
C MET A 242 -13.04 -5.07 1.60
N LEU A 243 -13.08 -4.75 0.31
CA LEU A 243 -12.14 -5.22 -0.71
C LEU A 243 -11.27 -4.06 -1.19
N LEU A 244 -9.96 -4.25 -1.16
CA LEU A 244 -8.94 -3.36 -1.69
C LEU A 244 -8.30 -4.00 -2.93
N ALA A 245 -8.46 -3.35 -4.09
CA ALA A 245 -7.89 -3.84 -5.34
C ALA A 245 -6.43 -3.43 -5.52
N GLU A 246 -5.58 -4.39 -5.88
CA GLU A 246 -4.33 -4.07 -6.53
C GLU A 246 -4.49 -4.15 -8.05
N ALA A 247 -4.54 -2.98 -8.67
CA ALA A 247 -4.56 -2.81 -10.11
C ALA A 247 -3.63 -1.65 -10.46
N ASN A 248 -2.42 -1.97 -10.93
CA ASN A 248 -1.46 -0.96 -11.34
C ASN A 248 -1.78 -0.49 -12.76
N GLN A 249 -2.70 0.45 -12.89
CA GLN A 249 -3.25 0.94 -14.14
C GLN A 249 -3.34 2.47 -14.14
N TRP A 250 -3.51 3.09 -15.32
CA TRP A 250 -3.84 4.49 -15.44
C TRP A 250 -5.20 4.81 -14.80
N PRO A 251 -5.43 6.05 -14.32
CA PRO A 251 -6.65 6.38 -13.56
C PRO A 251 -7.96 6.04 -14.29
N ALA A 252 -7.99 6.17 -15.61
CA ALA A 252 -9.16 5.84 -16.42
C ALA A 252 -9.45 4.32 -16.43
N ASP A 253 -8.40 3.49 -16.45
CA ASP A 253 -8.51 2.02 -16.44
C ASP A 253 -8.71 1.47 -15.02
N LEU A 254 -8.37 2.27 -13.98
CA LEU A 254 -8.65 1.95 -12.58
C LEU A 254 -10.12 2.20 -12.19
N ARG A 255 -10.77 3.21 -12.78
CA ARG A 255 -12.15 3.59 -12.44
C ARG A 255 -13.16 2.44 -12.52
N PRO A 256 -13.10 1.56 -13.55
CA PRO A 256 -13.99 0.41 -13.66
C PRO A 256 -13.95 -0.54 -12.45
N TYR A 257 -12.82 -0.67 -11.74
CA TYR A 257 -12.71 -1.53 -10.55
C TYR A 257 -13.56 -1.08 -9.35
N PHE A 258 -14.10 0.11 -9.39
CA PHE A 258 -15.10 0.55 -8.41
C PHE A 258 -16.54 0.22 -8.85
N GLY A 259 -16.76 -0.05 -10.15
CA GLY A 259 -18.10 -0.19 -10.71
C GLY A 259 -18.99 1.01 -10.39
N GLU A 260 -20.21 0.76 -10.05
CA GLU A 260 -21.16 1.72 -9.45
C GLU A 260 -21.20 1.60 -7.90
N GLY A 261 -20.10 1.14 -7.31
CA GLY A 261 -19.97 0.82 -5.89
C GLY A 261 -20.23 -0.66 -5.62
N ASP A 262 -20.28 -1.48 -6.66
CA ASP A 262 -20.62 -2.90 -6.66
C ASP A 262 -19.45 -3.83 -6.99
N GLU A 263 -18.22 -3.28 -7.05
CA GLU A 263 -16.99 -4.05 -7.26
C GLU A 263 -16.06 -3.86 -6.06
N PHE A 264 -15.00 -3.07 -6.14
CA PHE A 264 -14.13 -2.80 -4.99
C PHE A 264 -14.59 -1.59 -4.16
N ASN A 265 -14.33 -1.68 -2.84
CA ASN A 265 -14.48 -0.53 -1.95
C ASN A 265 -13.31 0.44 -2.08
N MET A 266 -12.11 -0.09 -2.30
CA MET A 266 -10.88 0.67 -2.41
C MET A 266 -10.01 0.15 -3.56
N ALA A 267 -9.21 1.05 -4.14
CA ALA A 267 -8.13 0.72 -5.06
C ALA A 267 -6.92 1.63 -4.81
N PHE A 268 -5.71 1.11 -5.02
CA PHE A 268 -4.49 1.90 -4.92
C PHE A 268 -4.41 2.92 -6.05
N HIS A 269 -4.05 4.15 -5.71
CA HIS A 269 -3.78 5.19 -6.70
C HIS A 269 -2.29 5.16 -7.11
N PHE A 270 -1.87 4.12 -7.81
CA PHE A 270 -0.47 3.96 -8.25
C PHE A 270 0.08 5.14 -9.07
N PRO A 271 -0.69 5.76 -9.99
CA PRO A 271 -0.16 6.87 -10.77
C PRO A 271 0.21 8.13 -9.96
N LEU A 272 -0.41 8.34 -8.79
CA LEU A 272 -0.13 9.51 -7.94
C LEU A 272 1.21 9.38 -7.21
N MET A 273 1.53 8.18 -6.73
CA MET A 273 2.70 7.95 -5.87
C MET A 273 4.01 8.44 -6.52
N PRO A 274 4.43 8.00 -7.73
CA PRO A 274 5.66 8.48 -8.34
C PRO A 274 5.62 10.00 -8.61
N ARG A 275 4.44 10.56 -8.90
CA ARG A 275 4.29 11.99 -9.18
C ARG A 275 4.40 12.88 -7.95
N MET A 276 4.13 12.35 -6.76
CA MET A 276 4.46 13.05 -5.51
C MET A 276 5.97 13.23 -5.36
N PHE A 277 6.76 12.18 -5.60
CA PHE A 277 8.22 12.25 -5.60
C PHE A 277 8.76 13.15 -6.72
N MET A 278 8.17 13.06 -7.90
CA MET A 278 8.53 13.92 -9.04
C MET A 278 8.26 15.39 -8.75
N GLY A 279 7.08 15.72 -8.21
CA GLY A 279 6.71 17.09 -7.84
C GLY A 279 7.64 17.69 -6.80
N LEU A 280 8.05 16.89 -5.81
CA LEU A 280 9.02 17.30 -4.80
C LEU A 280 10.41 17.60 -5.43
N LYS A 281 10.88 16.71 -6.32
CA LYS A 281 12.21 16.86 -6.92
C LYS A 281 12.29 17.98 -7.96
N LEU A 282 11.19 18.21 -8.70
CA LEU A 282 11.05 19.32 -9.64
C LEU A 282 10.74 20.66 -8.94
N GLU A 283 10.40 20.63 -7.65
CA GLU A 283 9.85 21.77 -6.91
C GLU A 283 8.63 22.38 -7.65
N ASP A 284 7.76 21.52 -8.19
CA ASP A 284 6.60 21.92 -8.99
C ASP A 284 5.37 21.06 -8.64
N ARG A 285 4.23 21.73 -8.41
CA ARG A 285 2.95 21.03 -8.14
C ARG A 285 2.37 20.29 -9.35
N LYS A 286 2.84 20.64 -10.56
CA LYS A 286 2.23 20.20 -11.82
C LYS A 286 2.06 18.69 -11.93
N PRO A 287 3.08 17.83 -11.66
CA PRO A 287 2.91 16.39 -11.75
C PRO A 287 1.75 15.85 -10.87
N ILE A 288 1.59 16.41 -9.67
CA ILE A 288 0.56 16.00 -8.71
C ILE A 288 -0.82 16.47 -9.16
N THR A 289 -0.93 17.74 -9.56
CA THR A 289 -2.23 18.31 -9.93
C THR A 289 -2.75 17.74 -11.24
N GLU A 290 -1.89 17.49 -12.23
CA GLU A 290 -2.29 16.92 -13.51
C GLU A 290 -2.81 15.51 -13.40
N ILE A 291 -2.17 14.64 -12.61
CA ILE A 291 -2.65 13.27 -12.45
C ILE A 291 -3.97 13.22 -11.67
N LEU A 292 -4.14 14.09 -10.67
CA LEU A 292 -5.39 14.18 -9.91
C LEU A 292 -6.54 14.78 -10.74
N GLN A 293 -6.24 15.67 -11.68
CA GLN A 293 -7.24 16.16 -12.66
C GLN A 293 -7.67 15.07 -13.66
N GLN A 294 -6.77 14.13 -13.98
CA GLN A 294 -7.07 12.99 -14.83
C GLN A 294 -7.76 11.85 -14.07
N THR A 295 -7.80 11.92 -12.74
CA THR A 295 -8.42 10.90 -11.89
C THR A 295 -9.94 11.07 -11.93
N PRO A 296 -10.69 10.06 -12.45
CA PRO A 296 -12.15 10.14 -12.53
C PRO A 296 -12.79 10.14 -11.13
N GLU A 297 -13.99 10.68 -11.07
CA GLU A 297 -14.85 10.57 -9.88
C GLU A 297 -15.21 9.10 -9.63
N ILE A 298 -15.22 8.71 -8.36
CA ILE A 298 -15.59 7.37 -7.89
C ILE A 298 -16.89 7.44 -7.07
N PRO A 299 -17.63 6.33 -6.94
CA PRO A 299 -18.82 6.29 -6.11
C PRO A 299 -18.54 6.74 -4.67
N SER A 300 -19.51 7.40 -4.05
CA SER A 300 -19.37 7.97 -2.70
C SER A 300 -19.09 6.91 -1.62
N SER A 301 -19.45 5.66 -1.87
CA SER A 301 -19.12 4.50 -1.05
C SER A 301 -17.69 3.99 -1.25
N CYS A 302 -16.96 4.48 -2.25
CA CYS A 302 -15.62 4.01 -2.59
C CYS A 302 -14.54 4.99 -2.12
N GLN A 303 -13.28 4.54 -2.14
CA GLN A 303 -12.14 5.35 -1.73
C GLN A 303 -10.87 4.97 -2.48
N TRP A 304 -10.03 5.95 -2.81
CA TRP A 304 -8.66 5.73 -3.22
C TRP A 304 -7.80 5.34 -2.01
N SER A 305 -6.83 4.46 -2.21
CA SER A 305 -5.77 4.18 -1.25
C SER A 305 -4.48 4.84 -1.69
N LEU A 306 -3.85 5.59 -0.78
CA LEU A 306 -2.61 6.32 -1.03
C LEU A 306 -1.47 5.73 -0.22
N PHE A 307 -0.29 5.73 -0.78
CA PHE A 307 0.93 5.28 -0.11
C PHE A 307 2.16 6.01 -0.69
N LEU A 308 3.23 6.12 0.09
CA LEU A 308 4.52 6.62 -0.39
C LEU A 308 5.44 5.47 -0.76
N ARG A 309 5.51 4.47 0.08
CA ARG A 309 6.24 3.23 -0.13
C ARG A 309 5.42 2.05 0.36
N ASN A 310 5.76 0.87 -0.17
CA ASN A 310 5.23 -0.43 0.24
C ASN A 310 6.36 -1.49 0.22
N HIS A 311 5.99 -2.75 0.28
CA HIS A 311 6.88 -3.91 0.25
C HIS A 311 7.54 -4.18 -1.12
N ASP A 312 7.04 -3.55 -2.19
CA ASP A 312 7.55 -3.68 -3.55
C ASP A 312 8.43 -2.50 -3.95
N GLU A 313 8.93 -2.51 -5.17
CA GLU A 313 9.59 -1.35 -5.77
C GLU A 313 8.64 -0.15 -5.88
N LEU A 314 9.18 1.06 -5.85
CA LEU A 314 8.46 2.26 -6.27
C LEU A 314 8.22 2.12 -7.78
N THR A 315 7.04 1.62 -8.16
CA THR A 315 6.74 1.33 -9.56
C THR A 315 6.66 2.58 -10.42
N LEU A 316 7.26 2.51 -11.59
CA LEU A 316 7.25 3.55 -12.64
C LEU A 316 6.56 3.04 -13.91
N GLU A 317 5.64 2.07 -13.78
CA GLU A 317 4.89 1.57 -14.92
C GLU A 317 3.87 2.60 -15.43
N MET A 318 3.21 3.31 -14.51
CA MET A 318 2.18 4.30 -14.83
C MET A 318 2.71 5.73 -14.90
N VAL A 319 3.89 5.87 -15.49
CA VAL A 319 4.50 7.13 -15.89
C VAL A 319 4.95 7.04 -17.35
N THR A 320 5.18 8.16 -18.00
CA THR A 320 5.76 8.19 -19.37
C THR A 320 7.23 7.77 -19.35
N ASP A 321 7.78 7.36 -20.49
CA ASP A 321 9.19 6.97 -20.59
C ASP A 321 10.12 8.14 -20.17
N VAL A 322 9.76 9.36 -20.54
CA VAL A 322 10.53 10.58 -20.15
C VAL A 322 10.48 10.80 -18.62
N GLU A 323 9.32 10.61 -18.02
CA GLU A 323 9.15 10.68 -16.56
C GLU A 323 9.95 9.57 -15.86
N ARG A 324 9.94 8.36 -16.43
CA ARG A 324 10.68 7.20 -15.88
C ARG A 324 12.18 7.45 -15.91
N ASP A 325 12.71 7.91 -17.03
CA ASP A 325 14.13 8.23 -17.19
C ASP A 325 14.53 9.32 -16.19
N TYR A 326 13.74 10.37 -16.05
CA TYR A 326 13.96 11.41 -15.05
C TYR A 326 13.97 10.84 -13.62
N MET A 327 13.01 9.99 -13.27
CA MET A 327 12.93 9.38 -11.92
C MET A 327 14.14 8.49 -11.64
N TYR A 328 14.63 7.74 -12.62
CA TYR A 328 15.86 6.97 -12.49
C TYR A 328 17.09 7.85 -12.27
N ASP A 329 17.22 8.93 -13.01
CA ASP A 329 18.35 9.84 -12.90
C ASP A 329 18.43 10.52 -11.52
N VAL A 330 17.28 10.86 -10.93
CA VAL A 330 17.25 11.63 -9.68
C VAL A 330 17.08 10.79 -8.41
N TYR A 331 16.61 9.53 -8.50
CA TYR A 331 16.32 8.68 -7.36
C TYR A 331 17.01 7.30 -7.39
N ALA A 332 17.58 6.90 -8.52
CA ALA A 332 18.20 5.59 -8.72
C ALA A 332 19.40 5.66 -9.66
N GLU A 333 20.41 6.47 -9.30
CA GLU A 333 21.66 6.63 -10.06
C GLU A 333 22.36 5.28 -10.30
N SER A 334 22.40 4.41 -9.29
CA SER A 334 22.93 3.06 -9.45
C SER A 334 21.87 2.10 -10.00
N LYS A 335 22.27 1.28 -10.96
CA LYS A 335 21.42 0.19 -11.48
C LYS A 335 20.99 -0.80 -10.41
N THR A 336 21.78 -0.97 -9.33
CA THR A 336 21.42 -1.81 -8.18
C THR A 336 20.19 -1.31 -7.42
N MET A 337 19.81 -0.05 -7.59
CA MET A 337 18.61 0.54 -7.02
C MET A 337 17.36 0.30 -7.87
N ARG A 338 17.52 -0.22 -9.10
CA ARG A 338 16.44 -0.45 -10.05
C ARG A 338 16.03 -1.91 -10.04
N LEU A 339 14.75 -2.18 -10.22
CA LEU A 339 14.20 -3.52 -10.35
C LEU A 339 12.93 -3.43 -11.22
N ASN A 340 12.79 -4.32 -12.19
CA ASN A 340 11.71 -4.28 -13.17
C ASN A 340 11.56 -2.85 -13.75
N LEU A 341 10.39 -2.25 -13.65
CA LEU A 341 10.17 -0.84 -14.02
C LEU A 341 10.01 0.04 -12.77
N GLY A 342 10.89 -0.10 -11.78
CA GLY A 342 10.77 0.63 -10.52
C GLY A 342 12.09 0.84 -9.76
N ILE A 343 11.95 1.40 -8.57
CA ILE A 343 13.07 1.77 -7.68
C ILE A 343 12.88 1.06 -6.34
N ARG A 344 13.81 0.18 -5.98
CA ARG A 344 13.79 -0.59 -4.72
C ARG A 344 14.50 0.15 -3.58
N ARG A 345 13.92 1.23 -3.11
CA ARG A 345 14.41 2.05 -2.01
C ARG A 345 13.28 2.32 -1.00
N ARG A 346 13.60 2.48 0.29
CA ARG A 346 12.67 2.96 1.31
C ARG A 346 12.48 4.48 1.25
N LEU A 347 11.47 4.99 1.98
CA LEU A 347 11.10 6.40 1.99
C LEU A 347 12.25 7.32 2.44
N ALA A 348 12.87 7.05 3.58
CA ALA A 348 13.92 7.92 4.12
C ALA A 348 15.14 8.03 3.19
N PRO A 349 15.68 6.94 2.60
CA PRO A 349 16.74 7.03 1.60
C PRO A 349 16.34 7.77 0.31
N LEU A 350 15.11 7.61 -0.17
CA LEU A 350 14.61 8.36 -1.34
C LEU A 350 14.59 9.86 -1.10
N LEU A 351 14.42 10.28 0.15
CA LEU A 351 14.32 11.68 0.56
C LEU A 351 15.64 12.21 1.18
N ASP A 352 16.77 11.52 0.92
CA ASP A 352 18.09 11.89 1.42
C ASP A 352 18.16 12.00 2.96
N ASN A 353 17.28 11.30 3.67
CA ASN A 353 17.08 11.42 5.12
C ASN A 353 16.79 12.87 5.59
N ASP A 354 16.34 13.74 4.70
CA ASP A 354 15.93 15.11 5.06
C ASP A 354 14.57 15.05 5.78
N ARG A 355 14.59 15.32 7.07
CA ARG A 355 13.43 15.31 7.94
C ARG A 355 12.27 16.16 7.41
N ARG A 356 12.52 17.32 6.84
CA ARG A 356 11.50 18.24 6.32
C ARG A 356 10.83 17.67 5.07
N ARG A 357 11.59 17.01 4.20
CA ARG A 357 11.03 16.30 3.03
C ARG A 357 10.16 15.12 3.46
N ILE A 358 10.60 14.34 4.45
CA ILE A 358 9.83 13.22 5.00
C ILE A 358 8.51 13.71 5.60
N GLU A 359 8.55 14.79 6.37
CA GLU A 359 7.35 15.39 6.95
C GLU A 359 6.40 15.96 5.89
N LEU A 360 6.91 16.67 4.88
CA LEU A 360 6.11 17.21 3.79
C LEU A 360 5.42 16.09 3.00
N MET A 361 6.15 15.02 2.64
CA MET A 361 5.59 13.89 1.89
C MET A 361 4.50 13.18 2.69
N ASN A 362 4.71 12.93 3.98
CA ASN A 362 3.68 12.39 4.87
C ASN A 362 2.53 13.38 5.07
N GLY A 363 2.78 14.68 5.13
CA GLY A 363 1.77 15.73 5.16
C GLY A 363 0.83 15.67 3.95
N MET A 364 1.39 15.48 2.76
CA MET A 364 0.61 15.27 1.54
C MET A 364 -0.14 13.93 1.55
N LEU A 365 0.52 12.83 1.95
CA LEU A 365 -0.12 11.53 2.10
C LEU A 365 -1.37 11.59 2.99
N MET A 366 -1.26 12.31 4.11
CA MET A 366 -2.33 12.43 5.10
C MET A 366 -3.44 13.42 4.73
N SER A 367 -3.25 14.28 3.72
CA SER A 367 -4.20 15.35 3.40
C SER A 367 -4.79 15.29 1.98
N LEU A 368 -4.16 14.59 1.04
CA LEU A 368 -4.72 14.34 -0.29
C LEU A 368 -5.94 13.40 -0.20
N PRO A 369 -6.82 13.37 -1.24
CA PRO A 369 -8.03 12.54 -1.23
C PRO A 369 -7.68 11.05 -1.24
N GLY A 370 -7.93 10.38 -0.15
CA GLY A 370 -7.70 8.94 -0.04
C GLY A 370 -7.39 8.50 1.38
N THR A 371 -7.33 7.20 1.54
CA THR A 371 -6.93 6.53 2.79
C THR A 371 -5.43 6.25 2.75
N PRO A 372 -4.65 6.77 3.70
CA PRO A 372 -3.21 6.58 3.73
C PRO A 372 -2.83 5.19 4.21
N ILE A 373 -1.82 4.61 3.57
CA ILE A 373 -1.12 3.41 4.02
C ILE A 373 0.32 3.79 4.38
N ILE A 374 0.74 3.39 5.57
CA ILE A 374 2.10 3.54 6.08
C ILE A 374 2.78 2.18 6.00
N TYR A 375 3.94 2.11 5.39
CA TYR A 375 4.76 0.90 5.38
C TYR A 375 5.57 0.81 6.66
N TYR A 376 5.63 -0.37 7.30
CA TYR A 376 6.32 -0.55 8.58
C TYR A 376 7.74 0.02 8.56
N GLY A 377 8.11 0.75 9.61
CA GLY A 377 9.41 1.38 9.76
C GLY A 377 9.56 2.75 9.08
N ASP A 378 8.62 3.17 8.20
CA ASP A 378 8.67 4.52 7.62
C ASP A 378 8.38 5.58 8.69
N GLU A 379 7.60 5.25 9.72
CA GLU A 379 7.28 6.13 10.85
C GLU A 379 8.47 6.45 11.75
N ILE A 380 9.55 5.67 11.64
CA ILE A 380 10.83 5.93 12.33
C ILE A 380 11.96 6.30 11.37
N GLY A 381 11.70 6.32 10.06
CA GLY A 381 12.70 6.64 9.04
C GLY A 381 13.70 5.50 8.78
N MET A 382 13.26 4.24 8.82
CA MET A 382 14.12 3.10 8.47
C MET A 382 14.73 3.24 7.07
N GLY A 383 16.00 2.85 6.95
CA GLY A 383 16.69 2.71 5.68
C GLY A 383 16.44 1.37 4.99
N ASP A 384 17.20 1.15 3.92
CA ASP A 384 17.18 -0.07 3.12
C ASP A 384 18.58 -0.67 2.93
N ASN A 385 18.65 -1.90 2.40
CA ASN A 385 19.88 -2.55 2.00
C ASN A 385 19.81 -2.92 0.51
N ILE A 386 20.29 -2.05 -0.35
CA ILE A 386 20.27 -2.23 -1.81
C ILE A 386 21.10 -3.42 -2.31
N ASN A 387 21.94 -4.03 -1.45
CA ASN A 387 22.77 -5.18 -1.81
C ASN A 387 22.02 -6.52 -1.68
N LEU A 388 20.84 -6.53 -1.06
CA LEU A 388 19.99 -7.71 -1.04
C LEU A 388 19.25 -7.85 -2.38
N GLY A 389 19.15 -9.11 -2.84
CA GLY A 389 18.47 -9.41 -4.10
C GLY A 389 16.98 -9.10 -4.06
N ASP A 390 16.37 -9.00 -5.23
CA ASP A 390 14.95 -8.71 -5.41
C ASP A 390 14.51 -7.47 -4.58
N ARG A 391 13.34 -7.50 -3.96
CA ARG A 391 12.78 -6.48 -3.06
C ARG A 391 13.21 -6.64 -1.60
N ASN A 392 14.03 -7.66 -1.28
CA ASN A 392 14.42 -7.99 0.09
C ASN A 392 15.10 -6.82 0.84
N GLY A 393 15.76 -5.92 0.10
CA GLY A 393 16.41 -4.75 0.69
C GLY A 393 15.47 -3.77 1.40
N VAL A 394 14.18 -3.75 1.05
CA VAL A 394 13.15 -2.93 1.70
C VAL A 394 12.31 -3.74 2.71
N ARG A 395 12.63 -5.04 2.90
CA ARG A 395 11.89 -6.00 3.75
C ARG A 395 12.76 -6.52 4.90
N THR A 396 13.59 -5.66 5.47
CA THR A 396 14.50 -6.00 6.57
C THR A 396 13.81 -5.98 7.93
N PRO A 397 14.37 -6.65 8.98
CA PRO A 397 13.76 -6.64 10.31
C PRO A 397 13.51 -5.25 10.87
N MET A 398 12.39 -5.08 11.58
CA MET A 398 12.03 -3.84 12.28
C MET A 398 13.05 -3.52 13.38
N GLN A 399 13.36 -2.24 13.53
CA GLN A 399 14.37 -1.72 14.48
C GLN A 399 13.68 -1.19 15.74
N TRP A 400 13.56 -2.04 16.77
CA TRP A 400 12.85 -1.71 18.02
C TRP A 400 13.74 -0.97 19.03
N SER A 401 15.05 -1.32 19.10
CA SER A 401 15.98 -0.72 20.04
C SER A 401 17.39 -0.61 19.46
N GLY A 402 18.29 0.07 20.15
CA GLY A 402 19.71 0.10 19.84
C GLY A 402 20.48 -1.14 20.32
N GLU A 403 19.80 -2.11 20.92
CA GLU A 403 20.35 -3.31 21.52
C GLU A 403 20.56 -4.44 20.49
N TRP A 404 20.93 -5.64 20.99
CA TRP A 404 21.16 -6.84 20.21
C TRP A 404 20.06 -7.09 19.18
N ASN A 405 20.45 -7.34 17.93
CA ASN A 405 19.55 -7.53 16.80
C ASN A 405 18.48 -6.41 16.61
N GLY A 406 18.81 -5.20 17.04
CA GLY A 406 17.83 -4.10 16.96
C GLY A 406 16.60 -4.31 17.84
N GLY A 407 16.66 -5.23 18.82
CA GLY A 407 15.52 -5.66 19.62
C GLY A 407 14.47 -6.46 18.84
N PHE A 408 14.78 -6.92 17.64
CA PHE A 408 13.87 -7.72 16.81
C PHE A 408 13.79 -9.17 17.27
N SER A 409 14.94 -9.78 17.60
CA SER A 409 15.08 -11.19 17.98
C SER A 409 16.17 -11.38 19.03
N THR A 410 16.06 -12.44 19.81
CA THR A 410 17.06 -12.88 20.79
C THR A 410 18.06 -13.90 20.24
N THR A 411 17.85 -14.38 19.01
CA THR A 411 18.72 -15.37 18.35
C THR A 411 20.09 -14.80 17.98
N ASP A 412 21.04 -15.66 17.62
CA ASP A 412 22.30 -15.19 17.04
C ASP A 412 22.06 -14.55 15.66
N PRO A 413 22.80 -13.49 15.29
CA PRO A 413 22.58 -12.75 14.05
C PRO A 413 22.65 -13.60 12.78
N GLU A 414 23.38 -14.71 12.81
CA GLU A 414 23.51 -15.64 11.67
C GLU A 414 22.23 -16.44 11.37
N PHE A 415 21.30 -16.52 12.33
CA PHE A 415 20.01 -17.19 12.17
C PHE A 415 18.86 -16.25 11.81
N LEU A 416 19.12 -14.95 11.71
CA LEU A 416 18.09 -14.01 11.24
C LEU A 416 17.72 -14.32 9.78
N TYR A 417 16.43 -14.33 9.46
CA TYR A 417 15.95 -14.55 8.10
C TYR A 417 16.53 -13.54 7.08
N ALA A 418 16.91 -12.35 7.52
CA ALA A 418 17.56 -11.30 6.74
C ALA A 418 18.48 -10.45 7.64
N PRO A 419 19.57 -9.91 7.09
CA PRO A 419 20.46 -9.06 7.87
C PRO A 419 19.78 -7.74 8.26
N LEU A 420 20.12 -7.27 9.46
CA LEU A 420 19.75 -5.92 9.91
C LEU A 420 20.46 -4.82 9.10
N ILE A 421 19.88 -3.64 9.08
CA ILE A 421 20.54 -2.47 8.52
C ILE A 421 21.71 -2.06 9.42
N GLN A 422 22.92 -2.07 8.87
CA GLN A 422 24.18 -1.74 9.57
C GLN A 422 24.78 -0.39 9.13
N ASN A 423 24.11 0.33 8.25
CA ASN A 423 24.57 1.64 7.79
C ASN A 423 24.60 2.62 8.96
N PRO A 424 25.66 3.46 9.12
CA PRO A 424 25.76 4.42 10.22
C PRO A 424 24.61 5.42 10.33
N VAL A 425 23.93 5.73 9.21
CA VAL A 425 22.80 6.67 9.17
C VAL A 425 21.48 5.99 9.52
N TYR A 426 21.26 4.77 9.04
CA TYR A 426 19.98 4.07 9.09
C TYR A 426 20.00 2.81 9.98
N GLY A 427 21.15 2.41 10.46
CA GLY A 427 21.30 1.22 11.32
C GLY A 427 20.54 1.37 12.64
N TYR A 428 20.17 0.25 13.23
CA TYR A 428 19.37 0.21 14.46
C TYR A 428 19.96 0.98 15.66
N PRO A 429 21.29 1.18 15.80
CA PRO A 429 21.79 2.06 16.86
C PRO A 429 21.43 3.54 16.66
N ALA A 430 21.23 3.97 15.40
CA ALA A 430 20.87 5.35 15.05
C ALA A 430 19.36 5.55 14.88
N VAL A 431 18.66 4.54 14.33
CA VAL A 431 17.24 4.59 14.02
C VAL A 431 16.52 3.42 14.69
N ASN A 432 15.78 3.68 15.74
CA ASN A 432 14.97 2.66 16.42
C ASN A 432 13.78 3.26 17.17
N VAL A 433 12.78 2.41 17.42
CA VAL A 433 11.53 2.80 18.09
C VAL A 433 11.79 3.36 19.49
N LEU A 434 12.60 2.67 20.30
CA LEU A 434 12.79 3.02 21.72
C LEU A 434 13.32 4.45 21.85
N SER A 435 14.40 4.78 21.17
CA SER A 435 15.01 6.13 21.23
C SER A 435 14.08 7.21 20.68
N GLN A 436 13.26 6.88 19.66
CA GLN A 436 12.33 7.85 19.10
C GLN A 436 11.08 8.08 19.97
N ARG A 437 10.60 7.07 20.68
CA ARG A 437 9.51 7.26 21.65
C ARG A 437 9.91 8.20 22.78
N GLU A 438 11.16 8.14 23.23
CA GLU A 438 11.71 9.00 24.29
C GLU A 438 12.00 10.43 23.84
N SER A 439 12.18 10.67 22.54
CA SER A 439 12.51 11.99 22.00
C SER A 439 11.25 12.72 21.52
N GLU A 440 10.88 13.80 22.19
CA GLU A 440 9.68 14.61 21.88
C GLU A 440 9.60 15.06 20.42
N HIS A 441 10.75 15.37 19.79
CA HIS A 441 10.84 15.87 18.43
C HIS A 441 11.20 14.80 17.40
N SER A 442 11.08 13.51 17.75
CA SER A 442 11.35 12.41 16.83
C SER A 442 10.37 12.35 15.66
N LEU A 443 10.72 11.57 14.62
CA LEU A 443 9.82 11.30 13.51
C LEU A 443 8.58 10.52 13.99
N PHE A 444 8.77 9.54 14.85
CA PHE A 444 7.67 8.77 15.44
C PHE A 444 6.64 9.64 16.15
N ASN A 445 7.08 10.53 17.05
CA ASN A 445 6.18 11.42 17.79
C ASN A 445 5.51 12.45 16.87
N TRP A 446 6.20 12.91 15.83
CA TRP A 446 5.61 13.74 14.80
C TRP A 446 4.54 12.98 13.98
N MET A 447 4.82 11.74 13.56
CA MET A 447 3.85 10.88 12.85
C MET A 447 2.60 10.64 13.71
N ARG A 448 2.77 10.35 14.98
CA ARG A 448 1.66 10.22 15.92
C ARG A 448 0.80 11.50 16.02
N SER A 449 1.46 12.66 16.00
CA SER A 449 0.77 13.95 16.03
C SER A 449 -0.04 14.18 14.76
N ILE A 450 0.54 13.99 13.58
CA ILE A 450 -0.18 14.22 12.30
C ILE A 450 -1.34 13.24 12.12
N ILE A 451 -1.20 11.98 12.52
CA ILE A 451 -2.27 10.99 12.53
C ILE A 451 -3.41 11.44 13.45
N THR A 452 -3.08 11.91 14.65
CA THR A 452 -4.06 12.45 15.61
C THR A 452 -4.81 13.65 15.04
N VAL A 453 -4.10 14.59 14.42
CA VAL A 453 -4.71 15.78 13.81
C VAL A 453 -5.61 15.38 12.63
N ARG A 454 -5.19 14.46 11.78
CA ARG A 454 -6.03 13.92 10.70
C ARG A 454 -7.30 13.28 11.27
N GLY A 455 -7.19 12.45 12.29
CA GLY A 455 -8.33 11.76 12.94
C GLY A 455 -9.30 12.70 13.66
N SER A 456 -8.92 13.96 13.92
CA SER A 456 -9.77 14.95 14.58
C SER A 456 -10.89 15.51 13.69
N THR A 457 -10.90 15.16 12.40
CA THR A 457 -11.88 15.62 11.41
C THR A 457 -12.12 14.56 10.34
N GLY A 458 -13.37 14.44 9.86
CA GLY A 458 -13.72 13.61 8.70
C GLY A 458 -13.36 14.23 7.34
N VAL A 459 -12.88 15.47 7.32
CA VAL A 459 -12.62 16.22 6.08
C VAL A 459 -11.61 15.52 5.19
N PHE A 460 -10.54 14.95 5.75
CA PHE A 460 -9.49 14.31 4.95
C PHE A 460 -9.93 12.96 4.37
N GLY A 461 -10.73 12.19 5.10
CA GLY A 461 -11.23 10.89 4.64
C GLY A 461 -12.41 11.00 3.69
N ARG A 462 -13.32 11.96 3.91
CA ARG A 462 -14.64 12.01 3.23
C ARG A 462 -14.90 13.30 2.46
N GLY A 463 -14.06 14.31 2.64
CA GLY A 463 -14.26 15.62 2.02
C GLY A 463 -13.87 15.65 0.54
N SER A 464 -14.48 16.59 -0.18
CA SER A 464 -14.05 16.98 -1.53
C SER A 464 -12.70 17.68 -1.50
N ILE A 465 -12.10 17.86 -2.68
CA ILE A 465 -10.88 18.65 -2.86
C ILE A 465 -11.12 19.74 -3.91
N GLU A 466 -10.60 20.93 -3.65
CA GLU A 466 -10.58 22.06 -4.59
C GLU A 466 -9.15 22.62 -4.63
N PHE A 467 -8.47 22.47 -5.77
CA PHE A 467 -7.13 23.01 -5.95
C PHE A 467 -7.15 24.51 -6.12
N LEU A 468 -6.23 25.18 -5.44
CA LEU A 468 -5.92 26.58 -5.66
C LEU A 468 -4.65 26.66 -6.53
N TYR A 469 -4.67 27.53 -7.53
CA TYR A 469 -3.57 27.69 -8.50
C TYR A 469 -2.90 29.05 -8.35
N PRO A 470 -2.16 29.30 -7.24
CA PRO A 470 -1.40 30.55 -7.12
C PRO A 470 -0.35 30.67 -8.23
N ALA A 471 0.11 31.90 -8.50
CA ALA A 471 1.14 32.18 -9.51
C ALA A 471 2.45 31.42 -9.21
N ASN A 472 2.80 31.25 -7.92
CA ASN A 472 3.96 30.47 -7.52
C ASN A 472 3.68 28.96 -7.69
N HIS A 473 4.26 28.33 -8.71
CA HIS A 473 4.08 26.92 -9.03
C HIS A 473 4.74 25.95 -8.02
N ARG A 474 5.66 26.44 -7.19
CA ARG A 474 6.29 25.66 -6.11
C ARG A 474 5.37 25.42 -4.92
N ILE A 475 4.25 26.11 -4.90
CA ILE A 475 3.24 25.95 -3.85
C ILE A 475 2.09 25.07 -4.35
N LEU A 476 1.88 23.94 -3.66
CA LEU A 476 0.70 23.10 -3.83
C LEU A 476 -0.32 23.47 -2.75
N ALA A 477 -1.41 24.10 -3.16
CA ALA A 477 -2.47 24.54 -2.25
C ALA A 477 -3.82 23.99 -2.69
N TYR A 478 -4.62 23.55 -1.72
CA TYR A 478 -5.98 23.06 -1.93
C TYR A 478 -6.85 23.18 -0.69
N VAL A 479 -8.15 23.19 -0.88
CA VAL A 479 -9.12 23.14 0.20
C VAL A 479 -9.80 21.78 0.21
N ARG A 480 -9.81 21.13 1.36
CA ARG A 480 -10.60 19.93 1.65
C ARG A 480 -11.89 20.38 2.35
N ARG A 481 -13.04 19.79 1.96
CA ARG A 481 -14.33 20.27 2.46
C ARG A 481 -15.31 19.13 2.72
N LEU A 482 -15.98 19.16 3.88
CA LEU A 482 -17.04 18.24 4.25
C LEU A 482 -18.17 19.03 4.95
N GLY A 483 -19.32 19.20 4.27
CA GLY A 483 -20.38 20.08 4.77
C GLY A 483 -19.89 21.50 5.00
N GLU A 484 -20.02 22.00 6.22
CA GLU A 484 -19.57 23.35 6.62
C GLU A 484 -18.08 23.38 7.06
N GLU A 485 -17.47 22.23 7.28
CA GLU A 485 -16.06 22.16 7.67
C GLU A 485 -15.16 22.28 6.45
N ALA A 486 -14.18 23.18 6.52
CA ALA A 486 -13.19 23.37 5.47
C ALA A 486 -11.78 23.47 6.05
N VAL A 487 -10.84 22.79 5.42
CA VAL A 487 -9.41 22.80 5.76
C VAL A 487 -8.62 23.24 4.54
N LEU A 488 -7.90 24.36 4.65
CA LEU A 488 -6.93 24.79 3.66
C LEU A 488 -5.59 24.09 3.95
N VAL A 489 -5.07 23.42 2.95
CA VAL A 489 -3.74 22.80 2.97
C VAL A 489 -2.83 23.57 2.04
N VAL A 490 -1.64 23.95 2.52
CA VAL A 490 -0.65 24.67 1.73
C VAL A 490 0.70 24.00 1.93
N ASN A 491 1.35 23.59 0.85
CA ASN A 491 2.63 22.87 0.85
C ASN A 491 3.64 23.64 0.03
N ASN A 492 4.81 23.94 0.60
CA ASN A 492 5.96 24.43 -0.14
C ASN A 492 6.83 23.24 -0.59
N LEU A 493 6.83 22.94 -1.87
CA LEU A 493 7.60 21.82 -2.46
C LEU A 493 9.08 22.18 -2.66
N SER A 494 9.48 23.43 -2.37
CA SER A 494 10.80 23.95 -2.68
C SER A 494 11.78 23.84 -1.50
N SER A 495 13.03 23.66 -1.85
CA SER A 495 14.20 23.74 -0.95
C SER A 495 14.46 25.14 -0.39
N THR A 496 13.73 26.17 -0.87
CA THR A 496 13.86 27.56 -0.44
C THR A 496 12.56 28.10 0.13
N ALA A 497 12.67 29.17 0.93
CA ALA A 497 11.50 29.88 1.41
C ALA A 497 10.70 30.48 0.24
N GLN A 498 9.37 30.39 0.30
CA GLN A 498 8.47 30.84 -0.75
C GLN A 498 7.38 31.74 -0.18
N ALA A 499 7.09 32.82 -0.89
CA ALA A 499 5.88 33.61 -0.67
C ALA A 499 4.78 33.15 -1.63
N VAL A 500 3.54 33.17 -1.15
CA VAL A 500 2.37 32.83 -1.97
C VAL A 500 1.19 33.72 -1.62
N GLU A 501 0.50 34.18 -2.64
CA GLU A 501 -0.80 34.85 -2.55
C GLU A 501 -1.89 33.87 -2.95
N LEU A 502 -2.85 33.62 -2.04
CA LEU A 502 -3.97 32.70 -2.24
C LEU A 502 -5.28 33.49 -2.40
N ASP A 503 -6.06 33.19 -3.42
CA ASP A 503 -7.42 33.71 -3.53
C ASP A 503 -8.35 32.95 -2.58
N LEU A 504 -8.57 33.54 -1.41
CA LEU A 504 -9.48 33.00 -0.39
C LEU A 504 -10.77 33.82 -0.22
N ARG A 505 -11.12 34.71 -1.18
CA ARG A 505 -12.29 35.61 -1.08
C ARG A 505 -13.60 34.88 -0.80
N ARG A 506 -13.75 33.63 -1.29
CA ARG A 506 -14.88 32.75 -0.97
C ARG A 506 -15.05 32.52 0.53
N TYR A 507 -13.96 32.59 1.30
CA TYR A 507 -13.90 32.39 2.76
C TYR A 507 -13.77 33.72 3.52
N LYS A 508 -14.13 34.85 2.90
CA LYS A 508 -14.08 36.19 3.55
C LYS A 508 -14.77 36.17 4.89
N GLY A 509 -14.09 36.73 5.88
CA GLY A 509 -14.56 36.77 7.27
C GLY A 509 -14.13 35.57 8.12
N ASN A 510 -13.62 34.49 7.51
CA ASN A 510 -13.06 33.36 8.27
C ASN A 510 -11.66 33.69 8.79
N VAL A 511 -11.30 33.08 9.93
CA VAL A 511 -9.96 33.07 10.51
C VAL A 511 -9.31 31.74 10.17
N LEU A 512 -8.02 31.74 9.81
CA LEU A 512 -7.22 30.54 9.63
C LEU A 512 -6.67 30.10 10.98
N ILE A 513 -7.03 28.89 11.40
CA ILE A 513 -6.49 28.29 12.64
C ILE A 513 -5.60 27.12 12.22
N GLU A 514 -4.30 27.28 12.47
CA GLU A 514 -3.31 26.23 12.20
C GLU A 514 -3.60 25.01 13.11
N MET A 515 -3.65 23.80 12.55
CA MET A 515 -4.22 22.64 13.22
C MET A 515 -3.29 21.96 14.21
N PHE A 516 -1.96 22.11 14.08
CA PHE A 516 -0.98 21.50 14.99
C PHE A 516 -0.73 22.37 16.23
N GLY A 517 -0.25 23.59 16.03
CA GLY A 517 0.01 24.54 17.10
C GLY A 517 -1.20 25.34 17.57
N LYS A 518 -2.35 25.23 16.86
CA LYS A 518 -3.58 25.99 17.12
C LYS A 518 -3.41 27.51 17.04
N ASN A 519 -2.39 27.98 16.34
CA ASN A 519 -2.12 29.38 16.14
C ASN A 519 -3.17 30.02 15.23
N MET A 520 -3.64 31.20 15.60
CA MET A 520 -4.57 31.99 14.79
C MET A 520 -3.80 32.89 13.82
N PHE A 521 -4.19 32.83 12.56
CA PHE A 521 -3.68 33.70 11.49
C PHE A 521 -4.70 34.79 11.16
N PRO A 522 -4.30 35.87 10.46
CA PRO A 522 -5.17 36.97 10.12
C PRO A 522 -6.50 36.53 9.44
N ARG A 523 -7.53 37.34 9.63
CA ARG A 523 -8.85 37.12 9.00
C ARG A 523 -8.75 37.29 7.49
N VAL A 524 -9.43 36.43 6.73
CA VAL A 524 -9.57 36.55 5.27
C VAL A 524 -10.37 37.80 4.93
N GLY A 525 -9.76 38.70 4.14
CA GLY A 525 -10.35 39.94 3.64
C GLY A 525 -10.69 39.87 2.15
N ASP A 526 -10.66 41.02 1.50
CA ASP A 526 -10.89 41.17 0.05
C ASP A 526 -9.62 41.00 -0.80
N LEU A 527 -8.47 41.18 -0.19
CA LEU A 527 -7.17 41.04 -0.86
C LEU A 527 -6.71 39.58 -0.87
N PRO A 528 -5.85 39.19 -1.83
CA PRO A 528 -5.22 37.88 -1.81
C PRO A 528 -4.53 37.64 -0.45
N TYR A 529 -4.63 36.42 0.04
CA TYR A 529 -4.08 36.03 1.34
C TYR A 529 -2.62 35.67 1.20
N LEU A 530 -1.74 36.53 1.74
CA LEU A 530 -0.29 36.37 1.67
C LEU A 530 0.19 35.43 2.78
N LEU A 531 0.95 34.39 2.40
CA LEU A 531 1.70 33.52 3.29
C LEU A 531 3.17 33.50 2.87
N THR A 532 4.07 33.39 3.84
CA THR A 532 5.49 33.06 3.63
C THR A 532 5.77 31.74 4.30
N MET A 533 6.35 30.82 3.56
CA MET A 533 6.61 29.45 4.01
C MET A 533 8.09 29.13 3.94
N GLY A 534 8.63 28.49 4.97
CA GLY A 534 9.99 27.97 4.96
C GLY A 534 10.17 26.81 3.97
N PRO A 535 11.43 26.36 3.74
CA PRO A 535 11.74 25.23 2.87
C PRO A 535 10.99 23.96 3.31
N TYR A 536 10.30 23.32 2.35
CA TYR A 536 9.51 22.09 2.58
C TYR A 536 8.47 22.17 3.70
N GLN A 537 8.09 23.39 4.10
CA GLN A 537 7.06 23.60 5.12
C GLN A 537 5.67 23.37 4.55
N PHE A 538 4.78 22.87 5.38
CA PHE A 538 3.35 22.81 5.06
C PHE A 538 2.51 23.33 6.23
N TYR A 539 1.27 23.72 5.91
CA TYR A 539 0.25 24.12 6.87
C TYR A 539 -1.07 23.43 6.57
N TRP A 540 -1.77 23.06 7.64
CA TRP A 540 -3.19 22.70 7.62
C TRP A 540 -3.94 23.74 8.44
N PHE A 541 -4.82 24.49 7.80
CA PHE A 541 -5.62 25.53 8.42
C PHE A 541 -7.09 25.17 8.43
N ARG A 542 -7.70 25.08 9.61
CA ARG A 542 -9.15 25.06 9.71
C ARG A 542 -9.68 26.48 9.43
N LEU A 543 -10.59 26.60 8.45
CA LEU A 543 -11.25 27.84 8.11
C LEU A 543 -12.48 28.00 8.99
N ARG A 544 -12.49 28.94 9.92
CA ARG A 544 -13.55 29.12 10.90
C ARG A 544 -14.08 30.54 10.88
N ARG A 545 -15.40 30.68 10.84
CA ARG A 545 -16.05 31.97 11.05
C ARG A 545 -16.11 32.24 12.55
N VAL A 546 -15.53 33.37 12.97
CA VAL A 546 -15.46 33.81 14.37
C VAL A 546 -16.31 35.07 14.52
#